data_d21f9edd45f0318974140f32757d0464
#
_entry.id   d21f9edd45f0318974140f32757d0464
#
_cell.length_a   1.000
_cell.length_b   1.000
_cell.length_c   1.000
_cell.angle_alpha   90.00
_cell.angle_beta   90.00
_cell.angle_gamma   90.00
#
_symmetry.space_group_name_H-M   'P 1'
#
loop_
_entity.id
_entity.type
_entity.pdbx_description
1 polymer ?
#
loop_
_entity_poly.entity_id
_entity_poly.type
_entity_poly.pdbx_seq_one_letter_code
_entity_poly.pdbx_strand_id
1 'polypeptide(L)'
;MKAGLSFFSISVVAAVLILFSCRASTQPNSQEQQGPRAYLGFDLNIFPGKDALPALRKTFSFSSYWLSPPTGEKTNTWLGQRELLRSQGFGFLLLYLGPLSRELKNEAAAAQKGTRDARNAASVVKSEGFPSQAIIFLDIEEGGRLSVAYHAYLRAWASGLAEAGYRSGAYCSGIPLKEEPGVTITTADDIRAHIPSPDFVYFIFNDVCPPSPGCTYPQNPPSPAVGGILYASVWQYAQSPRRMDRTAHCAPGYHTDGNCYAPGDTAHAWSLDVNSATSPDPSNGR
;
A
#
# COMPACT_ATOMS: atom_id res chain seq x y z
N MET A 1 -5.69 108.56 -18.38
CA MET A 1 -6.51 107.77 -17.46
C MET A 1 -6.38 106.35 -17.88
N LYS A 2 -6.10 105.45 -16.93
CA LYS A 2 -6.11 103.98 -16.86
C LYS A 2 -4.84 103.29 -17.40
N ALA A 3 -4.13 102.83 -16.46
CA ALA A 3 -3.01 101.91 -16.56
C ALA A 3 -3.45 100.46 -16.94
N GLY A 4 -2.62 99.78 -17.71
CA GLY A 4 -2.80 98.37 -18.02
C GLY A 4 -1.52 97.62 -17.66
N LEU A 5 -1.59 96.78 -16.65
CA LEU A 5 -0.50 95.96 -16.21
C LEU A 5 -0.26 94.79 -17.22
N SER A 6 0.98 94.63 -17.59
CA SER A 6 1.49 93.45 -18.33
C SER A 6 1.82 92.35 -17.28
N PHE A 7 1.24 91.20 -17.47
CA PHE A 7 1.64 89.97 -16.75
C PHE A 7 2.60 89.13 -17.61
N PHE A 8 3.79 88.89 -17.04
CA PHE A 8 4.75 87.95 -17.59
C PHE A 8 4.33 86.54 -17.14
N SER A 9 4.08 85.67 -18.08
CA SER A 9 3.89 84.26 -17.84
C SER A 9 5.22 83.52 -17.86
N ILE A 10 5.62 82.97 -16.78
CA ILE A 10 6.77 82.03 -16.63
C ILE A 10 6.25 80.61 -16.88
N SER A 11 6.66 80.03 -18.01
CA SER A 11 6.39 78.62 -18.29
C SER A 11 7.41 77.73 -17.56
N VAL A 12 6.91 76.99 -16.58
CA VAL A 12 7.68 75.94 -15.91
C VAL A 12 7.54 74.66 -16.74
N VAL A 13 8.62 74.21 -17.34
CA VAL A 13 8.69 72.90 -18.00
C VAL A 13 8.96 71.86 -16.92
N ALA A 14 7.94 71.06 -16.59
CA ALA A 14 8.08 69.91 -15.70
C ALA A 14 8.62 68.74 -16.49
N ALA A 15 9.85 68.37 -16.25
CA ALA A 15 10.44 67.11 -16.75
C ALA A 15 9.87 65.93 -15.95
N VAL A 16 9.01 65.10 -16.57
CA VAL A 16 8.52 63.85 -15.99
C VAL A 16 9.55 62.76 -16.19
N LEU A 17 10.30 62.45 -15.15
CA LEU A 17 11.16 61.27 -15.08
C LEU A 17 10.29 60.03 -14.89
N ILE A 18 10.09 59.25 -15.95
CA ILE A 18 9.46 57.94 -15.91
C ILE A 18 10.51 56.94 -15.37
N LEU A 19 10.46 56.63 -14.07
CA LEU A 19 11.19 55.54 -13.51
C LEU A 19 10.56 54.19 -13.93
N PHE A 20 11.15 53.52 -14.90
CA PHE A 20 10.84 52.12 -15.21
C PHE A 20 11.30 51.28 -14.04
N SER A 21 10.37 50.99 -13.11
CA SER A 21 10.59 49.92 -12.10
C SER A 21 10.53 48.58 -12.81
N CYS A 22 11.68 47.97 -13.07
CA CYS A 22 11.76 46.53 -13.36
C CYS A 22 11.22 45.76 -12.18
N ARG A 23 9.93 45.38 -12.20
CA ARG A 23 9.41 44.35 -11.34
C ARG A 23 10.03 43.03 -11.79
N ALA A 24 11.00 42.53 -11.05
CA ALA A 24 11.42 41.15 -11.17
C ALA A 24 10.17 40.29 -10.84
N SER A 25 9.67 39.62 -11.86
CA SER A 25 8.65 38.59 -11.71
C SER A 25 9.32 37.44 -10.97
N THR A 26 9.12 37.38 -9.65
CA THR A 26 9.34 36.16 -8.91
C THR A 26 8.34 35.12 -9.42
N GLN A 27 8.81 34.24 -10.31
CA GLN A 27 8.06 33.01 -10.61
C GLN A 27 7.79 32.31 -9.28
N PRO A 28 6.55 31.90 -9.02
CA PRO A 28 6.29 31.03 -7.90
C PRO A 28 7.09 29.74 -8.14
N ASN A 29 8.04 29.50 -7.27
CA ASN A 29 8.74 28.24 -7.20
C ASN A 29 7.64 27.18 -7.00
N SER A 30 7.27 26.48 -8.05
CA SER A 30 6.42 25.31 -7.98
C SER A 30 7.24 24.22 -7.26
N GLN A 31 7.30 24.31 -5.94
CA GLN A 31 7.49 23.13 -5.13
C GLN A 31 6.26 22.27 -5.45
N GLU A 32 6.43 21.36 -6.41
CA GLU A 32 5.58 20.17 -6.46
C GLU A 32 5.47 19.68 -5.03
N GLN A 33 4.29 19.77 -4.46
CA GLN A 33 3.96 19.10 -3.23
C GLN A 33 4.11 17.62 -3.54
N GLN A 34 5.32 17.10 -3.36
CA GLN A 34 5.56 15.68 -3.40
C GLN A 34 4.69 15.10 -2.30
N GLY A 35 3.62 14.43 -2.71
CA GLY A 35 2.80 13.65 -1.81
C GLY A 35 3.68 12.72 -0.97
N PRO A 36 3.21 12.18 0.14
CA PRO A 36 4.01 11.34 1.01
C PRO A 36 4.68 10.25 0.18
N ARG A 37 6.01 10.13 0.33
CA ARG A 37 6.82 9.17 -0.40
C ARG A 37 6.30 7.76 -0.15
N ALA A 38 6.02 7.03 -1.23
CA ALA A 38 5.67 5.62 -1.17
C ALA A 38 6.88 4.74 -1.54
N TYR A 39 6.82 3.47 -1.19
CA TYR A 39 7.89 2.50 -1.36
C TYR A 39 7.35 1.28 -2.10
N LEU A 40 8.13 0.79 -3.05
CA LEU A 40 7.79 -0.40 -3.82
C LEU A 40 8.21 -1.66 -3.07
N GLY A 41 7.34 -2.65 -3.04
CA GLY A 41 7.59 -3.97 -2.50
C GLY A 41 6.93 -5.07 -3.31
N PHE A 42 7.12 -6.28 -2.89
CA PHE A 42 6.50 -7.45 -3.52
C PHE A 42 6.07 -8.48 -2.49
N ASP A 43 5.13 -9.33 -2.90
CA ASP A 43 4.85 -10.57 -2.21
C ASP A 43 4.84 -11.77 -3.17
N LEU A 44 5.16 -12.92 -2.61
CA LEU A 44 5.23 -14.22 -3.25
C LEU A 44 4.84 -15.30 -2.26
N ASN A 45 4.17 -16.35 -2.74
CA ASN A 45 3.87 -17.53 -1.91
C ASN A 45 5.13 -18.31 -1.55
N ILE A 46 6.03 -18.47 -2.50
CA ILE A 46 7.28 -19.25 -2.32
C ILE A 46 8.48 -18.31 -2.23
N PHE A 47 9.35 -18.52 -1.27
CA PHE A 47 10.60 -17.75 -1.15
C PHE A 47 11.43 -17.87 -2.44
N PRO A 48 11.85 -16.76 -3.08
CA PRO A 48 12.47 -16.77 -4.40
C PRO A 48 13.90 -17.31 -4.42
N GLY A 49 14.45 -17.66 -3.26
CA GLY A 49 15.83 -18.10 -3.13
C GLY A 49 16.82 -16.94 -2.95
N LYS A 50 17.94 -17.23 -2.28
CA LYS A 50 18.96 -16.24 -1.91
C LYS A 50 19.59 -15.53 -3.11
N ASP A 51 19.73 -16.25 -4.23
CA ASP A 51 20.45 -15.76 -5.40
C ASP A 51 19.64 -14.71 -6.19
N ALA A 52 18.32 -14.68 -6.01
CA ALA A 52 17.43 -13.68 -6.59
C ALA A 52 17.41 -12.34 -5.81
N LEU A 53 17.71 -12.37 -4.52
CA LEU A 53 17.56 -11.22 -3.64
C LEU A 53 18.32 -9.97 -4.09
N PRO A 54 19.57 -10.03 -4.56
CA PRO A 54 20.29 -8.85 -5.03
C PRO A 54 19.63 -8.16 -6.22
N ALA A 55 19.02 -8.91 -7.13
CA ALA A 55 18.27 -8.35 -8.26
C ALA A 55 16.95 -7.70 -7.81
N LEU A 56 16.18 -8.40 -6.97
CA LEU A 56 14.94 -7.90 -6.40
C LEU A 56 15.18 -6.64 -5.55
N ARG A 57 16.25 -6.60 -4.76
CA ARG A 57 16.55 -5.47 -3.86
C ARG A 57 16.85 -4.16 -4.61
N LYS A 58 17.33 -4.21 -5.84
CA LYS A 58 17.53 -3.03 -6.69
C LYS A 58 16.23 -2.31 -7.01
N THR A 59 15.13 -3.05 -7.02
CA THR A 59 13.79 -2.55 -7.37
C THR A 59 12.90 -2.38 -6.15
N PHE A 60 12.91 -3.34 -5.23
CA PHE A 60 11.96 -3.42 -4.12
C PHE A 60 12.60 -3.08 -2.78
N SER A 61 11.90 -2.31 -1.97
CA SER A 61 12.31 -1.89 -0.62
C SER A 61 11.94 -2.91 0.45
N PHE A 62 10.86 -3.66 0.26
CA PHE A 62 10.36 -4.66 1.19
C PHE A 62 9.83 -5.90 0.44
N SER A 63 9.72 -7.00 1.15
CA SER A 63 9.13 -8.25 0.67
C SER A 63 8.10 -8.81 1.63
N SER A 64 7.22 -9.68 1.14
CA SER A 64 6.45 -10.56 2.00
C SER A 64 7.34 -11.38 2.92
N TYR A 65 6.77 -11.80 4.04
CA TYR A 65 7.29 -12.83 4.91
C TYR A 65 6.12 -13.62 5.51
N TRP A 66 5.91 -14.81 5.04
CA TRP A 66 4.80 -15.63 5.47
C TRP A 66 5.10 -16.31 6.82
N LEU A 67 4.16 -16.21 7.73
CA LEU A 67 4.22 -16.82 9.07
C LEU A 67 3.50 -18.16 9.13
N SER A 68 2.65 -18.44 8.14
CA SER A 68 1.96 -19.71 7.90
C SER A 68 2.17 -20.11 6.44
N PRO A 69 1.91 -21.37 6.04
CA PRO A 69 1.88 -21.71 4.62
C PRO A 69 0.86 -20.83 3.87
N PRO A 70 1.26 -20.21 2.75
CA PRO A 70 0.36 -19.41 1.91
C PRO A 70 -0.73 -20.26 1.25
N THR A 71 -1.71 -19.59 0.65
CA THR A 71 -2.77 -20.25 -0.12
C THR A 71 -2.19 -21.18 -1.18
N GLY A 72 -2.66 -22.43 -1.17
CA GLY A 72 -2.22 -23.47 -2.11
C GLY A 72 -0.92 -24.18 -1.76
N GLU A 73 -0.16 -23.69 -0.79
CA GLU A 73 1.12 -24.28 -0.37
C GLU A 73 0.96 -25.21 0.83
N LYS A 74 1.72 -26.31 0.84
CA LYS A 74 1.75 -27.26 1.97
C LYS A 74 2.85 -26.92 2.98
N THR A 75 3.83 -26.16 2.59
CA THR A 75 5.00 -25.80 3.38
C THR A 75 5.23 -24.30 3.32
N ASN A 76 5.89 -23.77 4.33
CA ASN A 76 6.29 -22.37 4.38
C ASN A 76 7.79 -22.24 4.13
N THR A 77 8.18 -21.79 2.95
CA THR A 77 9.58 -21.65 2.55
C THR A 77 10.23 -20.34 3.05
N TRP A 78 9.44 -19.44 3.65
CA TRP A 78 9.92 -18.16 4.18
C TRP A 78 10.53 -18.27 5.58
N LEU A 79 10.14 -19.28 6.37
CA LEU A 79 10.65 -19.45 7.72
C LEU A 79 12.17 -19.66 7.72
N GLY A 80 12.84 -18.99 8.65
CA GLY A 80 14.31 -18.99 8.74
C GLY A 80 15.02 -18.02 7.78
N GLN A 81 14.29 -17.29 6.93
CA GLN A 81 14.91 -16.38 5.94
C GLN A 81 15.01 -14.92 6.41
N ARG A 82 14.52 -14.62 7.62
CA ARG A 82 14.47 -13.24 8.12
C ARG A 82 15.84 -12.55 8.12
N GLU A 83 16.86 -13.17 8.71
CA GLU A 83 18.19 -12.54 8.80
C GLU A 83 18.84 -12.36 7.42
N LEU A 84 18.59 -13.29 6.48
CA LEU A 84 19.05 -13.14 5.13
C LEU A 84 18.42 -11.92 4.45
N LEU A 85 17.09 -11.78 4.51
CA LEU A 85 16.37 -10.62 3.94
C LEU A 85 16.79 -9.31 4.61
N ARG A 86 16.91 -9.29 5.93
CA ARG A 86 17.35 -8.14 6.70
C ARG A 86 18.77 -7.70 6.30
N SER A 87 19.69 -8.65 6.14
CA SER A 87 21.08 -8.36 5.73
C SER A 87 21.17 -7.81 4.31
N GLN A 88 20.23 -8.16 3.44
CA GLN A 88 20.09 -7.60 2.10
C GLN A 88 19.39 -6.23 2.10
N GLY A 89 18.91 -5.75 3.26
CA GLY A 89 18.27 -4.44 3.43
C GLY A 89 16.79 -4.40 3.10
N PHE A 90 16.10 -5.53 2.98
CA PHE A 90 14.64 -5.56 2.84
C PHE A 90 13.94 -5.17 4.14
N GLY A 91 12.82 -4.43 4.02
CA GLY A 91 11.78 -4.38 5.03
C GLY A 91 10.84 -5.56 4.87
N PHE A 92 9.86 -5.65 5.76
CA PHE A 92 8.99 -6.82 5.88
C PHE A 92 7.51 -6.47 5.74
N LEU A 93 6.79 -7.37 5.09
CA LEU A 93 5.35 -7.43 5.04
C LEU A 93 4.94 -8.80 5.61
N LEU A 94 4.60 -8.86 6.90
CA LEU A 94 4.33 -10.11 7.61
C LEU A 94 2.91 -10.58 7.32
N LEU A 95 2.76 -11.76 6.75
CA LEU A 95 1.50 -12.33 6.31
C LEU A 95 1.17 -13.61 7.08
N TYR A 96 -0.10 -13.79 7.43
CA TYR A 96 -0.63 -15.00 8.03
C TYR A 96 -1.95 -15.36 7.33
N LEU A 97 -2.05 -16.57 6.79
CA LEU A 97 -3.23 -17.02 6.05
C LEU A 97 -4.47 -17.06 6.95
N GLY A 98 -5.49 -16.30 6.57
CA GLY A 98 -6.80 -16.30 7.22
C GLY A 98 -7.66 -17.49 6.82
N PRO A 99 -8.73 -17.77 7.58
CA PRO A 99 -9.70 -18.79 7.22
C PRO A 99 -10.61 -18.31 6.09
N LEU A 100 -11.21 -19.22 5.35
CA LEU A 100 -12.35 -18.93 4.52
C LEU A 100 -13.65 -18.89 5.36
N SER A 101 -14.65 -18.08 4.98
CA SER A 101 -15.93 -17.97 5.71
C SER A 101 -16.60 -19.32 5.94
N ARG A 102 -16.52 -20.24 4.97
CA ARG A 102 -17.07 -21.61 5.10
C ARG A 102 -16.45 -22.45 6.23
N GLU A 103 -15.30 -22.06 6.74
CA GLU A 103 -14.59 -22.71 7.85
C GLU A 103 -15.05 -22.19 9.22
N LEU A 104 -15.74 -21.04 9.23
CA LEU A 104 -16.22 -20.38 10.43
C LEU A 104 -17.68 -20.72 10.69
N LYS A 105 -17.91 -21.75 11.53
CA LYS A 105 -19.25 -22.32 11.76
C LYS A 105 -20.22 -21.37 12.48
N ASN A 106 -19.73 -20.64 13.48
CA ASN A 106 -20.48 -19.68 14.29
C ASN A 106 -19.53 -18.72 15.00
N GLU A 107 -20.05 -17.67 15.61
CA GLU A 107 -19.25 -16.63 16.25
C GLU A 107 -18.34 -17.16 17.37
N ALA A 108 -18.84 -18.04 18.23
CA ALA A 108 -18.04 -18.57 19.34
C ALA A 108 -16.85 -19.41 18.87
N ALA A 109 -17.09 -20.32 17.92
CA ALA A 109 -16.03 -21.13 17.32
C ALA A 109 -15.03 -20.28 16.51
N ALA A 110 -15.53 -19.26 15.82
CA ALA A 110 -14.72 -18.31 15.06
C ALA A 110 -13.81 -17.49 15.98
N ALA A 111 -14.35 -16.95 17.08
CA ALA A 111 -13.55 -16.23 18.07
C ALA A 111 -12.46 -17.13 18.69
N GLN A 112 -12.79 -18.36 19.04
CA GLN A 112 -11.79 -19.32 19.54
C GLN A 112 -10.70 -19.60 18.50
N LYS A 113 -11.05 -19.74 17.21
CA LYS A 113 -10.07 -19.91 16.13
C LYS A 113 -9.20 -18.65 16.00
N GLY A 114 -9.78 -17.45 16.03
CA GLY A 114 -9.04 -16.19 15.95
C GLY A 114 -8.01 -16.06 17.07
N THR A 115 -8.38 -16.39 18.29
CA THR A 115 -7.44 -16.42 19.45
C THR A 115 -6.30 -17.43 19.24
N ARG A 116 -6.61 -18.64 18.75
CA ARG A 116 -5.56 -19.64 18.49
C ARG A 116 -4.61 -19.20 17.38
N ASP A 117 -5.14 -18.67 16.28
CA ASP A 117 -4.34 -18.25 15.14
C ASP A 117 -3.47 -17.04 15.51
N ALA A 118 -3.98 -16.09 16.30
CA ALA A 118 -3.19 -14.98 16.84
C ALA A 118 -2.01 -15.47 17.70
N ARG A 119 -2.24 -16.43 18.58
CA ARG A 119 -1.17 -17.02 19.40
C ARG A 119 -0.13 -17.75 18.57
N ASN A 120 -0.57 -18.47 17.53
CA ASN A 120 0.33 -19.15 16.60
C ASN A 120 1.19 -18.14 15.85
N ALA A 121 0.57 -17.12 15.26
CA ALA A 121 1.27 -16.05 14.55
C ALA A 121 2.30 -15.35 15.47
N ALA A 122 1.90 -14.96 16.66
CA ALA A 122 2.77 -14.34 17.66
C ALA A 122 3.95 -15.25 18.05
N SER A 123 3.71 -16.55 18.21
CA SER A 123 4.76 -17.52 18.50
C SER A 123 5.79 -17.61 17.38
N VAL A 124 5.33 -17.66 16.11
CA VAL A 124 6.22 -17.72 14.94
C VAL A 124 7.00 -16.41 14.81
N VAL A 125 6.36 -15.26 14.88
CA VAL A 125 7.03 -13.95 14.81
C VAL A 125 8.13 -13.83 15.86
N LYS A 126 7.85 -14.27 17.09
CA LYS A 126 8.83 -14.28 18.17
C LYS A 126 10.00 -15.23 17.89
N SER A 127 9.73 -16.47 17.43
CA SER A 127 10.77 -17.46 17.11
C SER A 127 11.66 -17.05 15.95
N GLU A 128 11.09 -16.31 14.97
CA GLU A 128 11.82 -15.72 13.83
C GLU A 128 12.62 -14.46 14.24
N GLY A 129 12.47 -13.98 15.49
CA GLY A 129 13.22 -12.85 16.02
C GLY A 129 12.71 -11.47 15.57
N PHE A 130 11.46 -11.35 15.13
CA PHE A 130 10.87 -10.04 14.82
C PHE A 130 10.62 -9.23 16.11
N PRO A 131 10.73 -7.89 16.04
CA PRO A 131 10.56 -7.05 17.21
C PRO A 131 9.11 -7.04 17.72
N SER A 132 8.91 -6.66 18.99
CA SER A 132 7.59 -6.28 19.49
C SER A 132 7.00 -5.13 18.68
N GLN A 133 5.67 -5.03 18.66
CA GLN A 133 4.92 -4.04 17.85
C GLN A 133 5.05 -4.24 16.32
N ALA A 134 5.66 -5.34 15.85
CA ALA A 134 5.56 -5.70 14.45
C ALA A 134 4.08 -5.90 14.07
N ILE A 135 3.73 -5.48 12.85
CA ILE A 135 2.37 -5.58 12.32
C ILE A 135 2.24 -6.89 11.56
N ILE A 136 1.23 -7.69 11.92
CA ILE A 136 0.93 -8.95 11.27
C ILE A 136 -0.39 -8.79 10.51
N PHE A 137 -0.33 -8.93 9.18
CA PHE A 137 -1.48 -8.86 8.32
C PHE A 137 -2.13 -10.24 8.17
N LEU A 138 -3.41 -10.33 8.53
CA LEU A 138 -4.22 -11.49 8.20
C LEU A 138 -4.57 -11.44 6.71
N ASP A 139 -4.26 -12.49 5.99
CA ASP A 139 -4.61 -12.62 4.58
C ASP A 139 -6.06 -13.09 4.42
N ILE A 140 -6.92 -12.19 3.90
CA ILE A 140 -8.36 -12.40 3.70
C ILE A 140 -8.66 -12.43 2.21
N GLU A 141 -8.86 -13.63 1.69
CA GLU A 141 -9.09 -13.87 0.25
C GLU A 141 -10.50 -13.50 -0.23
N GLU A 142 -11.44 -13.27 0.69
CA GLU A 142 -12.83 -13.00 0.36
C GLU A 142 -13.10 -11.52 0.15
N GLY A 143 -13.94 -11.20 -0.85
CA GLY A 143 -14.37 -9.83 -1.16
C GLY A 143 -15.76 -9.51 -0.60
N GLY A 144 -16.07 -8.20 -0.46
CA GLY A 144 -17.35 -7.69 0.00
C GLY A 144 -17.52 -7.75 1.52
N ARG A 145 -18.76 -7.86 1.95
CA ARG A 145 -19.13 -7.93 3.36
C ARG A 145 -18.76 -9.29 3.96
N LEU A 146 -18.05 -9.27 5.07
CA LEU A 146 -17.71 -10.48 5.81
C LEU A 146 -18.89 -10.93 6.69
N SER A 147 -18.91 -12.21 7.02
CA SER A 147 -19.94 -12.77 7.90
C SER A 147 -19.75 -12.33 9.36
N VAL A 148 -20.82 -12.41 10.17
CA VAL A 148 -20.77 -12.11 11.61
C VAL A 148 -19.75 -12.99 12.32
N ALA A 149 -19.62 -14.26 11.89
CA ALA A 149 -18.60 -15.16 12.39
C ALA A 149 -17.18 -14.69 12.04
N TYR A 150 -17.00 -14.14 10.84
CA TYR A 150 -15.70 -13.58 10.44
C TYR A 150 -15.35 -12.35 11.28
N HIS A 151 -16.30 -11.46 11.55
CA HIS A 151 -16.09 -10.32 12.45
C HIS A 151 -15.70 -10.77 13.86
N ALA A 152 -16.31 -11.84 14.39
CA ALA A 152 -15.93 -12.41 15.68
C ALA A 152 -14.50 -12.98 15.66
N TYR A 153 -14.11 -13.66 14.57
CA TYR A 153 -12.76 -14.12 14.35
C TYR A 153 -11.75 -12.94 14.33
N LEU A 154 -12.01 -11.90 13.56
CA LEU A 154 -11.12 -10.74 13.43
C LEU A 154 -10.94 -9.99 14.76
N ARG A 155 -12.01 -9.81 15.54
CA ARG A 155 -11.89 -9.21 16.87
C ARG A 155 -10.98 -10.02 17.77
N ALA A 156 -11.14 -11.34 17.78
CA ALA A 156 -10.34 -12.24 18.59
C ALA A 156 -8.87 -12.30 18.11
N TRP A 157 -8.64 -12.25 16.79
CA TRP A 157 -7.32 -12.13 16.18
C TRP A 157 -6.62 -10.84 16.64
N ALA A 158 -7.28 -9.70 16.52
CA ALA A 158 -6.71 -8.41 16.89
C ALA A 158 -6.39 -8.33 18.38
N SER A 159 -7.31 -8.79 19.27
CA SER A 159 -7.08 -8.84 20.71
C SER A 159 -5.93 -9.77 21.08
N GLY A 160 -5.87 -10.96 20.48
CA GLY A 160 -4.83 -11.94 20.78
C GLY A 160 -3.43 -11.49 20.37
N LEU A 161 -3.31 -10.77 19.26
CA LEU A 161 -2.04 -10.15 18.86
C LEU A 161 -1.64 -9.01 19.79
N ALA A 162 -2.58 -8.13 20.16
CA ALA A 162 -2.32 -7.04 21.10
C ALA A 162 -1.86 -7.56 22.48
N GLU A 163 -2.51 -8.61 23.01
CA GLU A 163 -2.10 -9.29 24.24
C GLU A 163 -0.68 -9.86 24.15
N ALA A 164 -0.28 -10.32 22.96
CA ALA A 164 1.06 -10.84 22.72
C ALA A 164 2.12 -9.73 22.42
N GLY A 165 1.72 -8.47 22.39
CA GLY A 165 2.60 -7.32 22.14
C GLY A 165 2.85 -7.02 20.66
N TYR A 166 1.99 -7.48 19.76
CA TYR A 166 2.04 -7.24 18.32
C TYR A 166 0.84 -6.41 17.86
N ARG A 167 0.96 -5.83 16.68
CA ARG A 167 -0.13 -5.08 16.04
C ARG A 167 -0.82 -5.94 14.99
N SER A 168 -2.11 -5.76 14.84
CA SER A 168 -2.90 -6.46 13.82
C SER A 168 -3.12 -5.59 12.59
N GLY A 169 -3.18 -6.25 11.44
CA GLY A 169 -3.65 -5.71 10.19
C GLY A 169 -4.41 -6.76 9.40
N ALA A 170 -4.94 -6.36 8.26
CA ALA A 170 -5.53 -7.28 7.28
C ALA A 170 -5.09 -6.93 5.87
N TYR A 171 -4.72 -7.94 5.09
CA TYR A 171 -4.80 -7.92 3.64
C TYR A 171 -6.23 -8.26 3.26
N CYS A 172 -6.88 -7.41 2.48
CA CYS A 172 -8.28 -7.57 2.12
C CYS A 172 -8.63 -6.79 0.85
N SER A 173 -9.76 -7.14 0.24
CA SER A 173 -10.22 -6.48 -0.98
C SER A 173 -10.57 -5.00 -0.74
N GLY A 174 -9.95 -4.11 -1.53
CA GLY A 174 -10.34 -2.72 -1.73
C GLY A 174 -11.25 -2.52 -2.95
N ILE A 175 -11.63 -3.61 -3.63
CA ILE A 175 -12.51 -3.56 -4.82
C ILE A 175 -13.95 -3.38 -4.35
N PRO A 176 -14.65 -2.33 -4.84
CA PRO A 176 -16.05 -2.10 -4.48
C PRO A 176 -16.97 -3.19 -5.06
N LEU A 177 -17.77 -3.82 -4.21
CA LEU A 177 -18.79 -4.77 -4.60
C LEU A 177 -20.20 -4.18 -4.36
N LYS A 178 -21.10 -4.35 -5.32
CA LYS A 178 -22.51 -3.98 -5.19
C LYS A 178 -23.23 -5.09 -4.43
N GLU A 179 -23.86 -4.75 -3.31
CA GLU A 179 -24.70 -5.66 -2.52
C GLU A 179 -26.19 -5.51 -2.86
N GLU A 180 -26.64 -4.24 -2.96
CA GLU A 180 -28.03 -3.88 -3.28
C GLU A 180 -28.04 -2.67 -4.21
N PRO A 181 -29.18 -2.30 -4.83
CA PRO A 181 -29.28 -1.08 -5.61
C PRO A 181 -28.84 0.16 -4.79
N GLY A 182 -27.75 0.79 -5.21
CA GLY A 182 -27.18 1.98 -4.55
C GLY A 182 -26.26 1.69 -3.36
N VAL A 183 -26.10 0.45 -2.94
CA VAL A 183 -25.17 0.06 -1.86
C VAL A 183 -23.94 -0.60 -2.43
N THR A 184 -22.80 -0.01 -2.15
CA THR A 184 -21.48 -0.54 -2.53
C THR A 184 -20.61 -0.64 -1.29
N ILE A 185 -19.91 -1.75 -1.10
CA ILE A 185 -19.01 -1.95 0.03
C ILE A 185 -17.67 -2.52 -0.44
N THR A 186 -16.60 -2.17 0.26
CA THR A 186 -15.32 -2.87 0.19
C THR A 186 -15.13 -3.71 1.44
N THR A 187 -14.34 -4.79 1.35
CA THR A 187 -14.00 -5.57 2.55
C THR A 187 -13.23 -4.72 3.56
N ALA A 188 -12.40 -3.80 3.09
CA ALA A 188 -11.68 -2.87 3.96
C ALA A 188 -12.62 -1.98 4.79
N ASP A 189 -13.70 -1.43 4.17
CA ASP A 189 -14.68 -0.61 4.88
C ASP A 189 -15.53 -1.44 5.83
N ASP A 190 -15.89 -2.67 5.45
CA ASP A 190 -16.61 -3.60 6.32
C ASP A 190 -15.78 -3.94 7.59
N ILE A 191 -14.50 -4.28 7.42
CA ILE A 191 -13.60 -4.53 8.56
C ILE A 191 -13.50 -3.29 9.44
N ARG A 192 -13.31 -2.11 8.85
CA ARG A 192 -13.19 -0.86 9.60
C ARG A 192 -14.42 -0.55 10.43
N ALA A 193 -15.61 -0.87 9.93
CA ALA A 193 -16.86 -0.68 10.66
C ALA A 193 -17.01 -1.63 11.86
N HIS A 194 -16.41 -2.82 11.80
CA HIS A 194 -16.60 -3.87 12.83
C HIS A 194 -15.40 -4.09 13.75
N ILE A 195 -14.23 -3.56 13.39
CA ILE A 195 -13.00 -3.62 14.19
C ILE A 195 -12.58 -2.18 14.53
N PRO A 196 -13.18 -1.56 15.54
CA PRO A 196 -12.94 -0.16 15.90
C PRO A 196 -11.62 -0.02 16.68
N SER A 197 -10.51 -0.34 16.04
CA SER A 197 -9.18 -0.15 16.60
C SER A 197 -8.40 0.87 15.75
N PRO A 198 -7.96 1.99 16.33
CA PRO A 198 -7.16 2.97 15.59
C PRO A 198 -5.80 2.43 15.15
N ASP A 199 -5.32 1.37 15.81
CA ASP A 199 -4.03 0.74 15.52
C ASP A 199 -4.11 -0.38 14.50
N PHE A 200 -5.33 -0.70 14.00
CA PHE A 200 -5.51 -1.72 12.96
C PHE A 200 -5.04 -1.19 11.61
N VAL A 201 -4.21 -1.95 10.92
CA VAL A 201 -3.52 -1.52 9.68
C VAL A 201 -4.12 -2.22 8.47
N TYR A 202 -4.28 -1.49 7.38
CA TYR A 202 -4.91 -2.00 6.16
C TYR A 202 -3.88 -2.15 5.04
N PHE A 203 -3.78 -3.36 4.54
CA PHE A 203 -3.16 -3.72 3.28
C PHE A 203 -4.28 -4.11 2.32
N ILE A 204 -4.48 -3.34 1.27
CA ILE A 204 -5.58 -3.56 0.35
C ILE A 204 -5.10 -4.20 -0.95
N PHE A 205 -5.95 -5.03 -1.51
CA PHE A 205 -5.86 -5.53 -2.87
C PHE A 205 -6.82 -4.76 -3.78
N ASN A 206 -6.31 -4.19 -4.85
CA ASN A 206 -7.07 -3.64 -5.96
C ASN A 206 -6.13 -3.52 -7.17
N ASP A 207 -6.08 -4.56 -7.99
CA ASP A 207 -5.23 -4.64 -9.18
C ASP A 207 -6.02 -4.41 -10.49
N VAL A 208 -7.26 -3.94 -10.37
CA VAL A 208 -8.08 -3.54 -11.50
C VAL A 208 -7.53 -2.24 -12.06
N CYS A 209 -7.03 -2.26 -13.28
CA CYS A 209 -6.42 -1.10 -13.93
C CYS A 209 -5.28 -0.46 -13.09
N PRO A 210 -4.18 -1.16 -12.85
CA PRO A 210 -3.05 -0.62 -12.11
C PRO A 210 -2.49 0.66 -12.76
N PRO A 211 -1.98 1.62 -11.97
CA PRO A 211 -1.59 2.95 -12.45
C PRO A 211 -0.39 2.93 -13.41
N SER A 212 0.42 1.87 -13.41
CA SER A 212 1.58 1.74 -14.29
C SER A 212 1.31 0.71 -15.38
N PRO A 213 1.04 1.13 -16.63
CA PRO A 213 0.98 0.21 -17.76
C PRO A 213 2.39 -0.28 -18.12
N GLY A 214 2.46 -1.48 -18.72
CA GLY A 214 3.72 -2.06 -19.19
C GLY A 214 4.62 -2.60 -18.08
N CYS A 215 5.84 -2.97 -18.47
CA CYS A 215 6.81 -3.66 -17.63
C CYS A 215 7.71 -2.73 -16.77
N THR A 216 7.32 -1.48 -16.60
CA THR A 216 8.13 -0.52 -15.86
C THR A 216 7.79 -0.54 -14.38
N TYR A 217 8.78 -0.79 -13.54
CA TYR A 217 8.65 -0.59 -12.09
C TYR A 217 8.91 0.89 -11.79
N PRO A 218 7.94 1.62 -11.19
CA PRO A 218 8.08 3.04 -10.95
C PRO A 218 9.12 3.31 -9.84
N GLN A 219 10.00 4.29 -10.08
CA GLN A 219 10.91 4.78 -9.03
C GLN A 219 10.17 5.51 -7.90
N ASN A 220 9.05 6.15 -8.25
CA ASN A 220 8.13 6.77 -7.31
C ASN A 220 6.80 6.02 -7.40
N PRO A 221 6.60 4.95 -6.63
CA PRO A 221 5.37 4.19 -6.66
C PRO A 221 4.19 5.06 -6.18
N PRO A 222 2.97 4.75 -6.63
CA PRO A 222 1.78 5.49 -6.21
C PRO A 222 1.54 5.33 -4.70
N SER A 223 0.94 6.34 -4.09
CA SER A 223 0.49 6.24 -2.70
C SER A 223 -0.57 5.13 -2.56
N PRO A 224 -0.55 4.32 -1.49
CA PRO A 224 -1.58 3.31 -1.24
C PRO A 224 -3.02 3.84 -1.27
N ALA A 225 -3.23 5.10 -0.89
CA ALA A 225 -4.53 5.76 -0.95
C ALA A 225 -5.14 5.86 -2.35
N VAL A 226 -4.31 5.79 -3.42
CA VAL A 226 -4.77 5.79 -4.82
C VAL A 226 -5.55 4.52 -5.16
N GLY A 227 -5.35 3.43 -4.40
CA GLY A 227 -6.10 2.18 -4.53
C GLY A 227 -7.59 2.29 -4.15
N GLY A 228 -8.07 3.48 -3.77
CA GLY A 228 -9.47 3.76 -3.44
C GLY A 228 -9.79 3.74 -1.93
N ILE A 229 -8.88 3.25 -1.10
CA ILE A 229 -9.01 3.21 0.36
C ILE A 229 -8.02 4.20 0.98
N LEU A 230 -8.51 5.37 1.39
CA LEU A 230 -7.68 6.50 1.83
C LEU A 230 -6.83 6.19 3.08
N TYR A 231 -7.25 5.24 3.88
CA TYR A 231 -6.57 4.82 5.11
C TYR A 231 -5.67 3.59 4.92
N ALA A 232 -5.49 3.11 3.69
CA ALA A 232 -4.59 2.01 3.40
C ALA A 232 -3.12 2.42 3.61
N SER A 233 -2.36 1.56 4.27
CA SER A 233 -0.91 1.71 4.45
C SER A 233 -0.10 0.93 3.41
N VAL A 234 -0.69 -0.11 2.84
CA VAL A 234 -0.13 -0.93 1.77
C VAL A 234 -1.21 -1.18 0.71
N TRP A 235 -0.82 -1.20 -0.54
CA TRP A 235 -1.69 -1.48 -1.67
C TRP A 235 -1.00 -2.44 -2.65
N GLN A 236 -1.60 -3.62 -2.85
CA GLN A 236 -1.28 -4.53 -3.95
C GLN A 236 -2.01 -4.04 -5.20
N TYR A 237 -1.25 -3.52 -6.15
CA TYR A 237 -1.84 -2.82 -7.29
C TYR A 237 -1.56 -3.47 -8.65
N ALA A 238 -0.62 -4.40 -8.70
CA ALA A 238 -0.24 -5.04 -9.96
C ALA A 238 0.35 -6.43 -9.72
N GLN A 239 0.56 -7.16 -10.79
CA GLN A 239 1.26 -8.44 -10.81
C GLN A 239 2.40 -8.42 -11.83
N SER A 240 3.37 -9.31 -11.67
CA SER A 240 4.48 -9.49 -12.57
C SER A 240 4.71 -11.01 -12.79
N PRO A 241 4.35 -11.57 -13.97
CA PRO A 241 3.78 -10.87 -15.12
C PRO A 241 2.35 -10.38 -14.87
N ARG A 242 1.93 -9.37 -15.62
CA ARG A 242 0.57 -8.80 -15.50
C ARG A 242 -0.48 -9.79 -15.97
N ARG A 243 -1.61 -9.79 -15.30
CA ARG A 243 -2.77 -10.60 -15.68
C ARG A 243 -3.57 -9.87 -16.76
N MET A 244 -3.41 -10.33 -18.00
CA MET A 244 -4.06 -9.75 -19.20
C MET A 244 -5.60 -9.69 -19.07
N ASP A 245 -6.20 -10.73 -18.51
CA ASP A 245 -7.64 -10.82 -18.31
C ASP A 245 -8.18 -9.71 -17.41
N ARG A 246 -7.42 -9.30 -16.41
CA ARG A 246 -7.84 -8.22 -15.49
C ARG A 246 -7.69 -6.83 -16.08
N THR A 247 -6.72 -6.61 -16.95
CA THR A 247 -6.46 -5.31 -17.55
C THR A 247 -7.23 -5.06 -18.85
N ALA A 248 -7.95 -6.05 -19.38
CA ALA A 248 -8.72 -5.95 -20.63
C ALA A 248 -9.80 -4.85 -20.61
N HIS A 249 -10.28 -4.46 -19.44
CA HIS A 249 -11.33 -3.44 -19.27
C HIS A 249 -10.80 -2.05 -18.89
N CYS A 250 -9.47 -1.89 -18.84
CA CYS A 250 -8.85 -0.62 -18.47
C CYS A 250 -9.00 0.42 -19.60
N ALA A 251 -8.72 1.69 -19.27
CA ALA A 251 -8.89 2.80 -20.21
C ALA A 251 -8.14 2.58 -21.53
N PRO A 252 -8.63 3.13 -22.66
CA PRO A 252 -7.94 3.07 -23.93
C PRO A 252 -6.48 3.55 -23.80
N GLY A 253 -5.55 2.83 -24.40
CA GLY A 253 -4.11 3.10 -24.31
C GLY A 253 -3.41 2.48 -23.10
N TYR A 254 -4.14 1.80 -22.23
CA TYR A 254 -3.55 1.01 -21.18
C TYR A 254 -2.87 -0.24 -21.76
N HIS A 255 -1.58 -0.40 -21.49
CA HIS A 255 -0.83 -1.53 -22.02
C HIS A 255 -0.94 -2.74 -21.13
N THR A 256 -1.31 -3.85 -21.74
CA THR A 256 -1.45 -5.17 -21.12
C THR A 256 -0.33 -6.08 -21.58
N ASP A 257 0.92 -5.66 -21.44
CA ASP A 257 2.04 -6.42 -21.97
C ASP A 257 2.29 -7.76 -21.28
N GLY A 258 1.60 -8.06 -20.23
CA GLY A 258 1.42 -9.38 -19.62
C GLY A 258 2.69 -10.17 -19.26
N ASN A 259 3.81 -9.85 -19.86
CA ASN A 259 5.04 -10.64 -19.81
C ASN A 259 6.21 -9.94 -19.10
N CYS A 260 5.91 -9.10 -18.12
CA CYS A 260 6.93 -8.46 -17.31
C CYS A 260 7.28 -9.34 -16.12
N TYR A 261 8.36 -10.06 -16.26
CA TYR A 261 8.85 -10.87 -15.15
C TYR A 261 9.66 -10.05 -14.16
N ALA A 262 9.63 -10.46 -12.90
CA ALA A 262 10.37 -9.80 -11.84
C ALA A 262 11.88 -9.87 -12.08
N PRO A 263 12.65 -8.84 -11.63
CA PRO A 263 14.10 -8.90 -11.69
C PRO A 263 14.63 -10.13 -10.95
N GLY A 264 15.42 -10.96 -11.65
CA GLY A 264 15.96 -12.21 -11.11
C GLY A 264 15.12 -13.45 -11.39
N ASP A 265 13.92 -13.31 -11.96
CA ASP A 265 13.11 -14.45 -12.42
C ASP A 265 13.56 -14.90 -13.81
N THR A 266 14.72 -15.52 -13.88
CA THR A 266 15.29 -16.02 -15.14
C THR A 266 14.56 -17.23 -15.72
N ALA A 267 13.82 -17.94 -14.87
CA ALA A 267 13.05 -19.11 -15.26
C ALA A 267 11.61 -18.79 -15.65
N HIS A 268 11.18 -17.53 -15.50
CA HIS A 268 9.80 -17.08 -15.71
C HIS A 268 8.79 -17.92 -14.90
N ALA A 269 9.15 -18.21 -13.65
CA ALA A 269 8.42 -19.13 -12.78
C ALA A 269 7.59 -18.42 -11.71
N TRP A 270 7.79 -17.11 -11.51
CA TRP A 270 7.11 -16.39 -10.43
C TRP A 270 5.85 -15.70 -10.93
N SER A 271 4.82 -15.75 -10.08
CA SER A 271 3.70 -14.82 -10.13
C SER A 271 3.87 -13.88 -8.93
N LEU A 272 4.60 -12.79 -9.15
CA LEU A 272 4.95 -11.84 -8.10
C LEU A 272 3.89 -10.75 -8.03
N ASP A 273 3.35 -10.50 -6.85
CA ASP A 273 2.46 -9.40 -6.58
C ASP A 273 3.24 -8.12 -6.23
N VAL A 274 2.85 -7.01 -6.83
CA VAL A 274 3.56 -5.72 -6.73
C VAL A 274 2.79 -4.80 -5.79
N ASN A 275 3.49 -4.34 -4.76
CA ASN A 275 2.93 -3.54 -3.68
C ASN A 275 3.53 -2.15 -3.61
N SER A 276 2.73 -1.18 -3.21
CA SER A 276 3.20 0.11 -2.70
C SER A 276 2.87 0.24 -1.22
N ALA A 277 3.73 0.91 -0.46
CA ALA A 277 3.52 1.13 0.96
C ALA A 277 3.97 2.52 1.40
N THR A 278 3.38 3.02 2.50
CA THR A 278 3.79 4.29 3.12
C THR A 278 5.13 4.19 3.88
N SER A 279 5.64 2.97 4.08
CA SER A 279 6.89 2.68 4.78
C SER A 279 7.76 1.72 3.97
N PRO A 280 9.09 1.84 4.01
CA PRO A 280 9.99 0.82 3.43
C PRO A 280 10.05 -0.47 4.27
N ASP A 281 9.37 -0.50 5.40
CA ASP A 281 9.24 -1.63 6.32
C ASP A 281 7.80 -1.65 6.87
N PRO A 282 6.81 -2.06 6.06
CA PRO A 282 5.39 -1.90 6.38
C PRO A 282 4.94 -2.61 7.65
N SER A 283 5.63 -3.69 8.02
CA SER A 283 5.34 -4.44 9.25
C SER A 283 6.19 -4.03 10.44
N ASN A 284 7.08 -3.02 10.33
CA ASN A 284 8.06 -2.68 11.39
C ASN A 284 8.88 -3.91 11.83
N GLY A 285 9.31 -4.72 10.85
CA GLY A 285 9.93 -6.03 11.10
C GLY A 285 11.47 -6.02 11.21
N ARG A 286 12.11 -4.87 10.98
CA ARG A 286 13.58 -4.70 11.02
C ARG A 286 14.15 -4.70 12.42
#